data_939bdfa7556ac9b7d1c00b2ebc8d2a81
#
_entry.id   939bdfa7556ac9b7d1c00b2ebc8d2a81
#
_cell.length_a   1.000
_cell.length_b   1.000
_cell.length_c   1.000
_cell.angle_alpha   90.00
_cell.angle_beta   90.00
_cell.angle_gamma   90.00
#
_symmetry.space_group_name_H-M   'P 1'
#
loop_
_entity.id
_entity.type
_entity.pdbx_description
1 polymer ?
#
loop_
_entity_poly.entity_id
_entity_poly.type
_entity_poly.pdbx_seq_one_letter_code
_entity_poly.pdbx_strand_id
1 'polypeptide(L)'
;PIGNQEWNQEYSPSYAVFDVADNKISVNVYNLSGDSNAPESKLIDSFSVTKNANGGELKNGLENKKSSIAMTQTAQYNSGMQNPDGGVMEIIDYNTVTGWAYAVNGVTGNLTAIPMKNKNAVDKIALLDGKNINIKEIVENNYKGFSYGDMTSVAVSPNGEKLAVAIQSSD
;
A
#
# COMPACT_ATOMS: atom_id res chain seq x y z
N PRO A 1 -10.23 -6.08 -30.07
CA PRO A 1 -9.28 -7.16 -29.95
C PRO A 1 -8.06 -6.62 -29.25
N ILE A 2 -7.87 -7.06 -28.01
CA ILE A 2 -6.66 -6.77 -27.23
C ILE A 2 -5.62 -7.68 -27.84
N GLY A 3 -4.62 -7.09 -28.50
CA GLY A 3 -3.53 -7.83 -29.11
C GLY A 3 -2.85 -8.72 -28.06
N ASN A 4 -2.54 -9.95 -28.43
CA ASN A 4 -1.69 -10.84 -27.69
C ASN A 4 -0.34 -10.13 -27.49
N GLN A 5 -0.14 -9.52 -26.32
CA GLN A 5 1.19 -9.24 -25.85
C GLN A 5 1.74 -10.59 -25.37
N GLU A 6 2.59 -11.19 -26.18
CA GLU A 6 3.47 -12.25 -25.72
C GLU A 6 4.37 -11.63 -24.64
N TRP A 7 4.10 -11.98 -23.42
CA TRP A 7 4.99 -11.71 -22.30
C TRP A 7 6.17 -12.66 -22.39
N ASN A 8 7.14 -12.32 -23.24
CA ASN A 8 8.47 -12.93 -23.16
C ASN A 8 9.17 -12.36 -21.92
N GLN A 9 8.70 -12.75 -20.76
CA GLN A 9 9.45 -12.59 -19.53
C GLN A 9 10.50 -13.72 -19.50
N GLU A 10 11.71 -13.41 -19.90
CA GLU A 10 12.85 -14.14 -19.38
C GLU A 10 12.84 -13.91 -17.87
N TYR A 11 12.42 -14.93 -17.12
CA TYR A 11 12.44 -14.92 -15.67
C TYR A 11 13.89 -14.99 -15.20
N SER A 12 14.56 -13.86 -15.18
CA SER A 12 15.80 -13.73 -14.44
C SER A 12 15.45 -13.48 -12.99
N PRO A 13 15.92 -14.30 -12.05
CA PRO A 13 15.73 -14.04 -10.64
C PRO A 13 16.31 -12.68 -10.29
N SER A 14 15.57 -11.90 -9.52
CA SER A 14 15.96 -10.56 -9.09
C SER A 14 15.90 -10.46 -7.58
N TYR A 15 16.74 -9.61 -7.01
CA TYR A 15 16.69 -9.26 -5.60
C TYR A 15 16.92 -7.76 -5.40
N ALA A 16 16.42 -7.23 -4.28
CA ALA A 16 16.63 -5.85 -3.91
C ALA A 16 17.42 -5.76 -2.60
N VAL A 17 18.37 -4.85 -2.57
CA VAL A 17 19.13 -4.48 -1.37
C VAL A 17 18.60 -3.14 -0.88
N PHE A 18 18.18 -3.12 0.37
CA PHE A 18 17.71 -1.92 1.05
C PHE A 18 18.79 -1.44 2.01
N ASP A 19 19.15 -0.18 1.88
CA ASP A 19 20.07 0.51 2.76
C ASP A 19 19.29 1.60 3.50
N VAL A 20 19.17 1.46 4.82
CA VAL A 20 18.32 2.31 5.66
C VAL A 20 19.19 3.13 6.59
N ALA A 21 19.14 4.44 6.42
CA ALA A 21 19.75 5.42 7.32
C ALA A 21 18.64 6.24 8.00
N ASP A 22 18.97 7.09 8.98
CA ASP A 22 18.00 7.81 9.82
C ASP A 22 16.89 8.54 9.04
N ASN A 23 17.21 9.09 7.89
CA ASN A 23 16.27 9.86 7.08
C ASN A 23 16.23 9.43 5.61
N LYS A 24 16.88 8.34 5.25
CA LYS A 24 17.00 7.89 3.86
C LYS A 24 16.86 6.38 3.74
N ILE A 25 16.13 5.96 2.74
CA ILE A 25 16.09 4.57 2.26
C ILE A 25 16.66 4.58 0.85
N SER A 26 17.68 3.77 0.60
CA SER A 26 18.21 3.52 -0.73
C SER A 26 17.88 2.09 -1.13
N VAL A 27 17.45 1.88 -2.36
CA VAL A 27 17.09 0.57 -2.89
C VAL A 27 17.88 0.34 -4.17
N ASN A 28 18.60 -0.78 -4.22
CA ASN A 28 19.29 -1.26 -5.40
C ASN A 28 18.68 -2.59 -5.81
N VAL A 29 18.21 -2.68 -7.05
CA VAL A 29 17.62 -3.90 -7.61
C VAL A 29 18.59 -4.54 -8.56
N TYR A 30 18.85 -5.81 -8.37
CA TYR A 30 19.80 -6.59 -9.14
C TYR A 30 19.12 -7.75 -9.86
N ASN A 31 19.50 -8.00 -11.09
CA ASN A 31 19.24 -9.25 -11.79
C ASN A 31 20.37 -10.23 -11.51
N LEU A 32 20.01 -11.50 -11.30
CA LEU A 32 20.95 -12.60 -11.25
C LEU A 32 21.05 -13.24 -12.65
N SER A 33 22.27 -13.39 -13.11
CA SER A 33 22.60 -14.08 -14.36
C SER A 33 23.78 -15.02 -14.11
N GLY A 34 24.15 -15.79 -15.12
CA GLY A 34 25.29 -16.71 -15.04
C GLY A 34 24.94 -18.12 -14.57
N ASP A 35 25.95 -18.94 -14.38
CA ASP A 35 25.84 -20.32 -13.91
C ASP A 35 25.53 -20.34 -12.39
N SER A 36 24.79 -21.35 -11.93
CA SER A 36 24.51 -21.58 -10.50
C SER A 36 25.76 -21.68 -9.61
N ASN A 37 26.91 -22.05 -10.20
CA ASN A 37 28.21 -22.10 -9.51
C ASN A 37 29.00 -20.79 -9.57
N ALA A 38 28.59 -19.86 -10.43
CA ALA A 38 29.20 -18.55 -10.62
C ALA A 38 28.14 -17.51 -10.95
N PRO A 39 27.23 -17.20 -10.01
CA PRO A 39 26.17 -16.22 -10.27
C PRO A 39 26.76 -14.81 -10.41
N GLU A 40 26.32 -14.10 -11.43
CA GLU A 40 26.65 -12.69 -11.64
C GLU A 40 25.46 -11.83 -11.24
N SER A 41 25.73 -10.73 -10.54
CA SER A 41 24.71 -9.73 -10.17
C SER A 41 24.88 -8.47 -11.00
N LYS A 42 23.83 -8.07 -11.71
CA LYS A 42 23.80 -6.83 -12.50
C LYS A 42 22.78 -5.87 -11.90
N LEU A 43 23.23 -4.68 -11.53
CA LEU A 43 22.34 -3.61 -11.10
C LEU A 43 21.43 -3.20 -12.28
N ILE A 44 20.12 -3.29 -12.10
CA ILE A 44 19.11 -2.97 -13.12
C ILE A 44 18.28 -1.75 -12.77
N ASP A 45 18.13 -1.44 -11.48
CA ASP A 45 17.44 -0.26 -11.02
C ASP A 45 18.00 0.22 -9.67
N SER A 46 17.91 1.51 -9.42
CA SER A 46 18.32 2.11 -8.16
C SER A 46 17.51 3.37 -7.89
N PHE A 47 17.04 3.51 -6.68
CA PHE A 47 16.35 4.73 -6.24
C PHE A 47 16.59 4.98 -4.75
N SER A 48 16.32 6.19 -4.31
CA SER A 48 16.34 6.51 -2.88
C SER A 48 15.22 7.46 -2.51
N VAL A 49 14.70 7.27 -1.30
CA VAL A 49 13.74 8.17 -0.67
C VAL A 49 14.40 8.82 0.52
N THR A 50 14.39 10.12 0.56
CA THR A 50 14.91 10.90 1.70
C THR A 50 13.76 11.63 2.37
N LYS A 51 13.60 11.43 3.68
CA LYS A 51 12.66 12.20 4.50
C LYS A 51 13.28 13.54 4.86
N ASN A 52 12.57 14.62 4.60
CA ASN A 52 12.95 15.97 5.01
C ASN A 52 11.78 16.67 5.71
N ALA A 53 11.96 17.90 6.18
CA ALA A 53 10.95 18.66 6.91
C ALA A 53 9.66 18.90 6.11
N ASN A 54 9.73 18.82 4.78
CA ASN A 54 8.60 19.09 3.86
C ASN A 54 8.02 17.81 3.21
N GLY A 55 8.46 16.62 3.65
CA GLY A 55 8.04 15.33 3.10
C GLY A 55 9.20 14.47 2.63
N GLY A 56 8.95 13.57 1.66
CA GLY A 56 9.95 12.70 1.09
C GLY A 56 10.42 13.18 -0.30
N GLU A 57 11.67 12.99 -0.60
CA GLU A 57 12.23 13.19 -1.93
C GLU A 57 12.69 11.85 -2.48
N LEU A 58 12.15 11.45 -3.63
CA LEU A 58 12.59 10.26 -4.36
C LEU A 58 13.64 10.65 -5.39
N LYS A 59 14.81 10.02 -5.32
CA LYS A 59 15.86 10.14 -6.32
C LYS A 59 16.07 8.81 -7.02
N ASN A 60 16.07 8.84 -8.34
CA ASN A 60 16.48 7.70 -9.15
C ASN A 60 18.02 7.67 -9.21
N GLY A 61 18.62 6.52 -8.89
CA GLY A 61 20.07 6.35 -8.84
C GLY A 61 20.71 5.98 -10.18
N LEU A 62 19.93 5.65 -11.19
CA LEU A 62 20.45 5.39 -12.54
C LEU A 62 20.54 6.71 -13.31
N GLU A 63 21.73 7.07 -13.77
CA GLU A 63 22.04 8.37 -14.37
C GLU A 63 21.20 8.79 -15.58
N ASN A 64 20.47 7.88 -16.19
CA ASN A 64 19.69 8.13 -17.40
C ASN A 64 18.20 8.43 -17.20
N LYS A 65 17.69 8.38 -15.95
CA LYS A 65 16.31 8.73 -15.66
C LYS A 65 16.25 10.04 -14.89
N LYS A 66 16.05 11.13 -15.60
CA LYS A 66 15.83 12.48 -15.04
C LYS A 66 14.45 12.66 -14.40
N SER A 67 13.88 11.64 -13.79
CA SER A 67 12.60 11.77 -13.08
C SER A 67 12.85 11.86 -11.57
N SER A 68 12.54 13.00 -10.99
CA SER A 68 12.42 13.16 -9.55
C SER A 68 10.95 13.12 -9.18
N ILE A 69 10.58 12.29 -8.22
CA ILE A 69 9.26 12.34 -7.60
C ILE A 69 9.43 13.06 -6.27
N ALA A 70 8.82 14.22 -6.14
CA ALA A 70 8.70 14.90 -4.86
C ALA A 70 7.43 14.40 -4.18
N MET A 71 7.57 13.88 -2.97
CA MET A 71 6.44 13.45 -2.14
C MET A 71 6.27 14.43 -0.99
N THR A 72 5.07 14.97 -0.88
CA THR A 72 4.70 15.85 0.24
C THR A 72 3.57 15.20 1.00
N GLN A 73 3.74 15.02 2.31
CA GLN A 73 2.65 14.57 3.17
C GLN A 73 1.65 15.71 3.35
N THR A 74 0.44 15.54 2.82
CA THR A 74 -0.63 16.54 2.90
C THR A 74 -1.65 16.23 3.98
N ALA A 75 -1.78 14.95 4.37
CA ALA A 75 -2.73 14.50 5.36
C ALA A 75 -2.25 13.23 6.06
N GLN A 76 -2.82 12.96 7.22
CA GLN A 76 -2.64 11.71 7.95
C GLN A 76 -3.93 11.31 8.66
N TYR A 77 -4.13 10.01 8.80
CA TYR A 77 -5.15 9.41 9.65
C TYR A 77 -4.46 8.64 10.77
N ASN A 78 -4.98 8.76 11.99
CA ASN A 78 -4.53 7.99 13.12
C ASN A 78 -5.72 7.21 13.70
N SER A 79 -5.65 5.89 13.68
CA SER A 79 -6.69 5.02 14.26
C SER A 79 -6.79 5.11 15.79
N GLY A 80 -5.75 5.62 16.45
CA GLY A 80 -5.61 5.58 17.90
C GLY A 80 -5.35 4.19 18.48
N MET A 81 -5.14 3.19 17.63
CA MET A 81 -4.94 1.79 18.03
C MET A 81 -3.48 1.37 17.89
N GLN A 82 -3.12 0.37 18.68
CA GLN A 82 -1.83 -0.30 18.60
C GLN A 82 -2.07 -1.82 18.54
N ASN A 83 -1.26 -2.50 17.74
CA ASN A 83 -1.20 -3.94 17.69
C ASN A 83 0.26 -4.37 17.86
N PRO A 84 0.63 -4.98 19.01
CA PRO A 84 2.01 -5.40 19.25
C PRO A 84 2.46 -6.53 18.31
N ASP A 85 1.51 -7.27 17.73
CA ASP A 85 1.78 -8.47 16.92
C ASP A 85 1.71 -8.21 15.41
N GLY A 86 1.46 -6.97 14.99
CA GLY A 86 1.34 -6.66 13.55
C GLY A 86 0.78 -5.27 13.24
N GLY A 87 0.35 -5.10 12.00
CA GLY A 87 -0.30 -3.88 11.53
C GLY A 87 -1.71 -3.70 12.11
N VAL A 88 -2.15 -2.47 12.23
CA VAL A 88 -3.55 -2.14 12.58
C VAL A 88 -4.38 -1.97 11.31
N MET A 89 -3.80 -1.32 10.29
CA MET A 89 -4.42 -1.05 9.00
C MET A 89 -3.44 -1.50 7.91
N GLU A 90 -3.73 -2.63 7.29
CA GLU A 90 -2.75 -3.30 6.43
C GLU A 90 -3.07 -3.15 4.94
N ILE A 91 -4.36 -3.16 4.59
CA ILE A 91 -4.81 -3.13 3.21
C ILE A 91 -5.70 -1.93 3.02
N ILE A 92 -5.43 -1.16 1.96
CA ILE A 92 -6.16 0.06 1.64
C ILE A 92 -6.49 0.08 0.14
N ASP A 93 -7.69 0.55 -0.19
CA ASP A 93 -8.06 0.92 -1.55
C ASP A 93 -8.70 2.30 -1.59
N TYR A 94 -8.58 2.96 -2.74
CA TYR A 94 -8.99 4.34 -2.90
C TYR A 94 -10.06 4.50 -3.98
N ASN A 95 -11.19 5.10 -3.58
CA ASN A 95 -12.26 5.44 -4.49
C ASN A 95 -11.98 6.80 -5.16
N THR A 96 -11.53 6.77 -6.40
CA THR A 96 -11.19 7.95 -7.18
C THR A 96 -12.40 8.84 -7.49
N VAL A 97 -13.60 8.26 -7.51
CA VAL A 97 -14.86 8.96 -7.79
C VAL A 97 -15.29 9.77 -6.58
N THR A 98 -15.32 9.16 -5.40
CA THR A 98 -15.79 9.80 -4.18
C THR A 98 -14.69 10.52 -3.39
N GLY A 99 -13.43 10.12 -3.58
CA GLY A 99 -12.29 10.64 -2.84
C GLY A 99 -12.16 10.06 -1.43
N TRP A 100 -12.67 8.85 -1.21
CA TRP A 100 -12.54 8.13 0.05
C TRP A 100 -11.53 6.99 -0.08
N ALA A 101 -10.72 6.81 0.94
CA ALA A 101 -9.93 5.59 1.12
C ALA A 101 -10.65 4.64 2.09
N TYR A 102 -10.51 3.35 1.85
CA TYR A 102 -11.06 2.29 2.68
C TYR A 102 -9.93 1.40 3.15
N ALA A 103 -9.77 1.29 4.45
CA ALA A 103 -8.68 0.52 5.04
C ALA A 103 -9.23 -0.59 5.94
N VAL A 104 -8.67 -1.78 5.79
CA VAL A 104 -8.95 -2.93 6.64
C VAL A 104 -8.30 -2.71 8.00
N ASN A 105 -9.08 -2.81 9.07
CA ASN A 105 -8.60 -2.82 10.44
C ASN A 105 -8.76 -4.24 11.02
N GLY A 106 -7.70 -5.03 10.94
CA GLY A 106 -7.70 -6.44 11.37
C GLY A 106 -7.92 -6.61 12.88
N VAL A 107 -7.54 -5.63 13.69
CA VAL A 107 -7.68 -5.71 15.17
C VAL A 107 -9.14 -5.72 15.59
N THR A 108 -9.99 -4.94 14.92
CA THR A 108 -11.38 -4.74 15.35
C THR A 108 -12.42 -5.37 14.44
N GLY A 109 -12.01 -5.90 13.29
CA GLY A 109 -12.94 -6.35 12.25
C GLY A 109 -13.73 -5.21 11.59
N ASN A 110 -13.20 -3.99 11.64
CA ASN A 110 -13.79 -2.82 11.01
C ASN A 110 -13.16 -2.54 9.65
N LEU A 111 -13.98 -2.08 8.73
CA LEU A 111 -13.53 -1.34 7.56
C LEU A 111 -13.57 0.15 7.89
N THR A 112 -12.44 0.82 7.84
CA THR A 112 -12.35 2.26 8.11
C THR A 112 -12.44 3.05 6.81
N ALA A 113 -13.45 3.89 6.69
CA ALA A 113 -13.62 4.82 5.57
C ALA A 113 -13.03 6.19 5.93
N ILE A 114 -12.08 6.68 5.15
CA ILE A 114 -11.30 7.89 5.41
C ILE A 114 -11.51 8.88 4.27
N PRO A 115 -12.07 10.08 4.52
CA PRO A 115 -12.22 11.10 3.48
C PRO A 115 -10.85 11.72 3.18
N MET A 116 -10.31 11.46 1.98
CA MET A 116 -8.99 11.94 1.57
C MET A 116 -8.99 13.37 1.02
N LYS A 117 -10.16 13.88 0.62
CA LYS A 117 -10.28 15.25 0.11
C LYS A 117 -10.30 16.23 1.28
N ASN A 118 -9.17 16.87 1.55
CA ASN A 118 -9.11 17.97 2.49
C ASN A 118 -9.05 19.31 1.73
N LYS A 119 -10.07 20.13 1.91
CA LYS A 119 -10.17 21.43 1.23
C LYS A 119 -9.34 22.54 1.87
N ASN A 120 -8.77 22.33 3.06
CA ASN A 120 -8.26 23.44 3.90
C ASN A 120 -6.78 23.32 4.30
N ALA A 121 -6.03 22.35 3.81
CA ALA A 121 -4.62 22.19 4.16
C ALA A 121 -3.71 22.92 3.16
N VAL A 122 -3.52 24.21 3.36
CA VAL A 122 -2.56 24.96 2.54
C VAL A 122 -1.16 24.93 3.15
N ASP A 123 -1.02 24.79 4.49
CA ASP A 123 0.28 24.87 5.15
C ASP A 123 0.50 23.84 6.30
N LYS A 124 -0.41 22.92 6.53
CA LYS A 124 -0.29 21.93 7.62
C LYS A 124 -0.76 20.55 7.17
N ILE A 125 -0.12 19.52 7.72
CA ILE A 125 -0.58 18.14 7.58
C ILE A 125 -1.98 18.05 8.22
N ALA A 126 -2.99 17.73 7.41
CA ALA A 126 -4.34 17.60 7.90
C ALA A 126 -4.53 16.28 8.66
N LEU A 127 -5.16 16.34 9.83
CA LEU A 127 -5.69 15.16 10.49
C LEU A 127 -7.03 14.80 9.84
N LEU A 128 -7.15 13.56 9.39
CA LEU A 128 -8.36 13.05 8.75
C LEU A 128 -9.20 12.27 9.77
N ASP A 129 -10.52 12.46 9.70
CA ASP A 129 -11.48 11.70 10.48
C ASP A 129 -11.93 10.47 9.70
N GLY A 130 -11.72 9.29 10.27
CA GLY A 130 -12.20 8.03 9.71
C GLY A 130 -13.56 7.63 10.32
N LYS A 131 -14.35 6.91 9.53
CA LYS A 131 -15.60 6.27 9.99
C LYS A 131 -15.45 4.76 9.93
N ASN A 132 -15.72 4.10 11.04
CA ASN A 132 -15.67 2.64 11.12
C ASN A 132 -17.00 2.04 10.69
N ILE A 133 -16.91 1.01 9.86
CA ILE A 133 -18.01 0.13 9.46
C ILE A 133 -17.69 -1.23 10.08
N ASN A 134 -18.51 -1.69 11.02
CA ASN A 134 -18.29 -2.95 11.72
C ASN A 134 -18.69 -4.14 10.84
N ILE A 135 -17.74 -4.61 10.05
CA ILE A 135 -17.94 -5.72 9.12
C ILE A 135 -18.15 -7.03 9.87
N LYS A 136 -17.39 -7.25 10.96
CA LYS A 136 -17.56 -8.42 11.82
C LYS A 136 -19.03 -8.57 12.28
N GLU A 137 -19.58 -7.53 12.87
CA GLU A 137 -20.98 -7.55 13.33
C GLU A 137 -21.98 -7.75 12.21
N ILE A 138 -21.75 -7.13 11.06
CA ILE A 138 -22.62 -7.27 9.89
C ILE A 138 -22.67 -8.73 9.43
N VAL A 139 -21.53 -9.40 9.29
CA VAL A 139 -21.53 -10.78 8.77
C VAL A 139 -22.05 -11.76 9.81
N GLU A 140 -21.69 -11.65 11.06
CA GLU A 140 -22.16 -12.55 12.13
C GLU A 140 -23.68 -12.44 12.35
N ASN A 141 -24.25 -11.24 12.21
CA ASN A 141 -25.71 -11.05 12.36
C ASN A 141 -26.51 -11.52 11.14
N ASN A 142 -25.94 -11.46 9.95
CA ASN A 142 -26.69 -11.75 8.71
C ASN A 142 -26.44 -13.17 8.17
N TYR A 143 -25.36 -13.83 8.55
CA TYR A 143 -24.99 -15.16 8.06
C TYR A 143 -24.89 -16.16 9.21
N LYS A 144 -25.97 -16.90 9.44
CA LYS A 144 -26.01 -17.92 10.50
C LYS A 144 -24.95 -18.99 10.27
N GLY A 145 -24.13 -19.26 11.30
CA GLY A 145 -23.09 -20.27 11.25
C GLY A 145 -21.78 -19.77 10.65
N PHE A 146 -21.65 -18.46 10.39
CA PHE A 146 -20.40 -17.85 10.03
C PHE A 146 -19.74 -17.23 11.27
N SER A 147 -18.53 -17.63 11.56
CA SER A 147 -17.69 -17.02 12.60
C SER A 147 -16.63 -16.15 11.94
N TYR A 148 -16.59 -14.88 12.27
CA TYR A 148 -15.60 -13.96 11.72
C TYR A 148 -14.18 -14.32 12.19
N GLY A 149 -13.28 -14.58 11.28
CA GLY A 149 -11.86 -14.76 11.55
C GLY A 149 -11.06 -13.48 11.28
N ASP A 150 -10.94 -13.12 10.01
CA ASP A 150 -10.16 -11.95 9.62
C ASP A 150 -10.71 -11.32 8.33
N MET A 151 -10.42 -10.03 8.13
CA MET A 151 -10.70 -9.30 6.89
C MET A 151 -9.40 -9.14 6.10
N THR A 152 -9.30 -9.84 4.99
CA THR A 152 -8.04 -10.04 4.26
C THR A 152 -7.86 -9.14 3.06
N SER A 153 -8.90 -8.44 2.60
CA SER A 153 -8.80 -7.53 1.47
C SER A 153 -9.98 -6.57 1.38
N VAL A 154 -9.77 -5.48 0.67
CA VAL A 154 -10.79 -4.52 0.25
C VAL A 154 -10.53 -4.08 -1.19
N ALA A 155 -11.59 -3.90 -1.97
CA ALA A 155 -11.51 -3.40 -3.33
C ALA A 155 -12.72 -2.52 -3.68
N VAL A 156 -12.46 -1.41 -4.36
CA VAL A 156 -13.47 -0.49 -4.89
C VAL A 156 -13.76 -0.83 -6.35
N SER A 157 -15.03 -0.86 -6.75
CA SER A 157 -15.39 -1.06 -8.14
C SER A 157 -14.90 0.11 -9.03
N PRO A 158 -14.60 -0.12 -10.32
CA PRO A 158 -14.07 0.92 -11.20
C PRO A 158 -14.95 2.17 -11.30
N ASN A 159 -16.28 2.02 -11.16
CA ASN A 159 -17.22 3.15 -11.16
C ASN A 159 -17.42 3.78 -9.77
N GLY A 160 -16.73 3.30 -8.74
CA GLY A 160 -16.80 3.81 -7.38
C GLY A 160 -18.09 3.56 -6.61
N GLU A 161 -19.04 2.78 -7.17
CA GLU A 161 -20.37 2.57 -6.57
C GLU A 161 -20.43 1.39 -5.60
N LYS A 162 -19.47 0.46 -5.69
CA LYS A 162 -19.45 -0.76 -4.89
C LYS A 162 -18.11 -0.92 -4.19
N LEU A 163 -18.19 -1.55 -3.04
CA LEU A 163 -17.04 -1.94 -2.24
C LEU A 163 -17.15 -3.43 -1.96
N ALA A 164 -16.10 -4.18 -2.24
CA ALA A 164 -15.98 -5.57 -1.90
C ALA A 164 -14.97 -5.74 -0.77
N VAL A 165 -15.26 -6.63 0.17
CA VAL A 165 -14.34 -7.05 1.23
C VAL A 165 -14.23 -8.57 1.21
N ALA A 166 -13.02 -9.07 1.37
CA ALA A 166 -12.78 -10.50 1.57
C ALA A 166 -12.66 -10.79 3.06
N ILE A 167 -13.42 -11.78 3.53
CA ILE A 167 -13.48 -12.15 4.94
C ILE A 167 -13.20 -13.63 5.06
N GLN A 168 -12.30 -13.98 5.96
CA GLN A 168 -11.99 -15.36 6.31
C GLN A 168 -12.83 -15.78 7.51
N SER A 169 -13.37 -17.02 7.45
CA SER A 169 -13.98 -17.66 8.64
C SER A 169 -12.91 -18.11 9.61
N SER A 170 -13.22 -18.09 10.89
CA SER A 170 -12.37 -18.65 11.95
C SER A 170 -12.54 -20.18 12.11
N ASP A 171 -13.49 -20.79 11.41
CA ASP A 171 -13.81 -22.23 11.48
C ASP A 171 -12.99 -23.04 10.48
#